data_d2d97ec2a46ea873001071f1f22d1262
#
_entry.id   d2d97ec2a46ea873001071f1f22d1262
#
_cell.length_a   1.000
_cell.length_b   1.000
_cell.length_c   1.000
_cell.angle_alpha   90.00
_cell.angle_beta   90.00
_cell.angle_gamma   90.00
#
_symmetry.space_group_name_H-M   'P 1'
#
loop_
_entity.id
_entity.type
_entity.pdbx_description
1 polymer ?
#
loop_
_entity_poly.entity_id
_entity_poly.type
_entity_poly.pdbx_seq_one_letter_code
_entity_poly.pdbx_strand_id
1 'polypeptide(L)'
;MTANKPKVLISDKMSPQAEAIFKSRGVDVIVKTELKPEELAAALNDVDGLAIRSSTKVTADILKNAKNLKVIGRAGIGVDNVDVPAATATGVVVMNTPFGNSITTAEHTVAMLMSLARQIPQANASTHAG
;
A
#
# COMPACT_ATOMS: atom_id res chain seq x y z
N MET A 1 16.48 2.93 30.76
CA MET A 1 16.66 2.56 29.35
C MET A 1 15.44 3.04 28.60
N THR A 2 15.53 4.12 27.85
CA THR A 2 14.45 4.58 26.96
C THR A 2 14.34 3.57 25.84
N ALA A 3 13.28 2.75 25.84
CA ALA A 3 12.98 1.86 24.72
C ALA A 3 12.91 2.70 23.44
N ASN A 4 13.76 2.39 22.47
CA ASN A 4 13.76 3.06 21.18
C ASN A 4 12.40 2.84 20.54
N LYS A 5 11.65 3.90 20.25
CA LYS A 5 10.33 3.80 19.65
C LYS A 5 10.46 3.17 18.27
N PRO A 6 9.59 2.22 17.89
CA PRO A 6 9.59 1.69 16.54
C PRO A 6 9.31 2.80 15.53
N LYS A 7 9.95 2.73 14.39
CA LYS A 7 9.90 3.74 13.33
C LYS A 7 9.31 3.16 12.05
N VAL A 8 8.34 3.83 11.45
CA VAL A 8 7.68 3.41 10.22
C VAL A 8 7.87 4.45 9.12
N LEU A 9 8.24 3.99 7.93
CA LEU A 9 8.23 4.78 6.70
C LEU A 9 6.88 4.57 5.98
N ILE A 10 6.20 5.66 5.65
CA ILE A 10 5.08 5.67 4.72
C ILE A 10 5.61 6.15 3.38
N SER A 11 5.65 5.28 2.37
CA SER A 11 6.24 5.60 1.06
C SER A 11 5.23 5.81 -0.06
N ASP A 12 3.95 5.54 0.19
CA ASP A 12 2.86 5.85 -0.74
C ASP A 12 1.90 6.88 -0.15
N LYS A 13 1.22 7.62 -1.01
CA LYS A 13 0.19 8.57 -0.59
C LYS A 13 -0.96 7.84 0.12
N MET A 14 -1.15 8.14 1.40
CA MET A 14 -2.19 7.59 2.27
C MET A 14 -3.02 8.70 2.90
N SER A 15 -4.14 8.31 3.54
CA SER A 15 -4.90 9.24 4.37
C SER A 15 -4.04 9.79 5.51
N PRO A 16 -4.15 11.08 5.86
CA PRO A 16 -3.49 11.64 7.05
C PRO A 16 -3.80 10.90 8.36
N GLN A 17 -4.94 10.22 8.40
CA GLN A 17 -5.31 9.36 9.54
C GLN A 17 -4.32 8.22 9.78
N ALA A 18 -3.67 7.69 8.74
CA ALA A 18 -2.68 6.62 8.90
C ALA A 18 -1.50 7.10 9.77
N GLU A 19 -0.97 8.29 9.48
CA GLU A 19 0.09 8.89 10.29
C GLU A 19 -0.36 9.16 11.73
N ALA A 20 -1.56 9.72 11.90
CA ALA A 20 -2.13 9.99 13.23
C ALA A 20 -2.29 8.71 14.07
N ILE A 21 -2.74 7.61 13.45
CA ILE A 21 -2.91 6.30 14.13
C ILE A 21 -1.55 5.75 14.57
N PHE A 22 -0.53 5.75 13.72
CA PHE A 22 0.81 5.30 14.11
C PHE A 22 1.35 6.11 15.29
N LYS A 23 1.27 7.44 15.22
CA LYS A 23 1.72 8.34 16.30
C LYS A 23 0.98 8.10 17.60
N SER A 24 -0.35 7.91 17.57
CA SER A 24 -1.15 7.62 18.76
C SER A 24 -0.81 6.27 19.41
N ARG A 25 -0.21 5.35 18.65
CA ARG A 25 0.27 4.05 19.13
C ARG A 25 1.74 4.07 19.55
N GLY A 26 2.35 5.24 19.61
CA GLY A 26 3.74 5.41 20.06
C GLY A 26 4.78 5.02 19.00
N VAL A 27 4.41 5.01 17.73
CA VAL A 27 5.30 4.73 16.61
C VAL A 27 5.76 6.05 15.99
N ASP A 28 7.06 6.19 15.77
CA ASP A 28 7.60 7.32 15.01
C ASP A 28 7.35 7.12 13.51
N VAL A 29 6.92 8.18 12.84
CA VAL A 29 6.50 8.11 11.43
C VAL A 29 7.34 9.03 10.57
N ILE A 30 7.84 8.49 9.46
CA ILE A 30 8.47 9.23 8.37
C ILE A 30 7.55 9.11 7.15
N VAL A 31 7.17 10.23 6.56
CA VAL A 31 6.40 10.24 5.31
C VAL A 31 7.30 10.74 4.20
N LYS A 32 7.61 9.86 3.24
CA LYS A 32 8.38 10.18 2.02
C LYS A 32 7.76 9.41 0.87
N THR A 33 7.04 10.08 0.01
CA THR A 33 6.39 9.48 -1.15
C THR A 33 7.23 9.64 -2.41
N GLU A 34 6.93 8.84 -3.44
CA GLU A 34 7.57 8.92 -4.76
C GLU A 34 9.09 8.69 -4.73
N LEU A 35 9.56 7.86 -3.80
CA LEU A 35 10.97 7.51 -3.68
C LEU A 35 11.42 6.65 -4.87
N LYS A 36 12.59 6.96 -5.42
CA LYS A 36 13.28 6.08 -6.34
C LYS A 36 13.77 4.81 -5.63
N PRO A 37 14.04 3.71 -6.35
CA PRO A 37 14.47 2.46 -5.71
C PRO A 37 15.67 2.61 -4.77
N GLU A 38 16.66 3.42 -5.16
CA GLU A 38 17.87 3.66 -4.37
C GLU A 38 17.57 4.47 -3.09
N GLU A 39 16.67 5.45 -3.19
CA GLU A 39 16.23 6.27 -2.07
C GLU A 39 15.40 5.45 -1.09
N LEU A 40 14.54 4.56 -1.60
CA LEU A 40 13.77 3.63 -0.79
C LEU A 40 14.71 2.67 -0.05
N ALA A 41 15.65 2.05 -0.74
CA ALA A 41 16.62 1.14 -0.14
C ALA A 41 17.43 1.83 0.98
N ALA A 42 17.85 3.08 0.77
CA ALA A 42 18.54 3.86 1.78
C ALA A 42 17.64 4.17 2.99
N ALA A 43 16.38 4.56 2.75
CA ALA A 43 15.44 4.90 3.81
C ALA A 43 15.05 3.69 4.68
N LEU A 44 15.07 2.48 4.12
CA LEU A 44 14.72 1.25 4.86
C LEU A 44 15.77 0.82 5.88
N ASN A 45 16.99 1.34 5.81
CA ASN A 45 18.03 1.01 6.80
C ASN A 45 17.73 1.52 8.22
N ASP A 46 16.93 2.59 8.34
CA ASP A 46 16.68 3.29 9.59
C ASP A 46 15.27 3.10 10.15
N VAL A 47 14.49 2.18 9.58
CA VAL A 47 13.10 1.96 9.98
C VAL A 47 12.81 0.49 10.30
N ASP A 48 11.87 0.27 11.22
CA ASP A 48 11.39 -1.05 11.63
C ASP A 48 10.22 -1.54 10.75
N GLY A 49 9.49 -0.62 10.14
CA GLY A 49 8.31 -0.93 9.32
C GLY A 49 8.20 -0.06 8.07
N LEU A 50 7.56 -0.61 7.06
CA LEU A 50 7.24 0.06 5.81
C LEU A 50 5.74 -0.03 5.53
N ALA A 51 5.07 1.10 5.35
CA ALA A 51 3.66 1.16 4.95
C ALA A 51 3.54 1.64 3.50
N ILE A 52 2.91 0.82 2.67
CA ILE A 52 2.79 1.04 1.22
C ILE A 52 1.37 0.82 0.71
N ARG A 53 1.14 1.24 -0.52
CA ARG A 53 0.01 0.85 -1.37
C ARG A 53 0.53 0.15 -2.63
N SER A 54 0.07 0.57 -3.80
CA SER A 54 0.39 -0.06 -5.09
C SER A 54 1.55 0.60 -5.85
N SER A 55 1.93 1.83 -5.50
CA SER A 55 2.93 2.59 -6.27
C SER A 55 4.36 2.18 -5.92
N THR A 56 4.63 1.91 -4.64
CA THR A 56 5.95 1.45 -4.19
C THR A 56 6.15 -0.02 -4.54
N LYS A 57 7.25 -0.33 -5.22
CA LYS A 57 7.69 -1.71 -5.48
C LYS A 57 8.83 -2.07 -4.53
N VAL A 58 8.70 -3.21 -3.85
CA VAL A 58 9.70 -3.73 -2.92
C VAL A 58 10.28 -5.02 -3.49
N THR A 59 11.43 -4.88 -4.13
CA THR A 59 12.16 -6.00 -4.77
C THR A 59 13.15 -6.65 -3.82
N ALA A 60 13.66 -7.82 -4.19
CA ALA A 60 14.74 -8.50 -3.46
C ALA A 60 15.98 -7.61 -3.26
N ASP A 61 16.34 -6.80 -4.26
CA ASP A 61 17.50 -5.91 -4.17
C ASP A 61 17.32 -4.80 -3.13
N ILE A 62 16.10 -4.26 -3.01
CA ILE A 62 15.77 -3.27 -1.98
C ILE A 62 15.84 -3.92 -0.58
N LEU A 63 15.37 -5.15 -0.44
CA LEU A 63 15.34 -5.86 0.84
C LEU A 63 16.72 -6.29 1.35
N LYS A 64 17.69 -6.53 0.46
CA LYS A 64 19.06 -6.94 0.84
C LYS A 64 19.72 -6.03 1.87
N ASN A 65 19.42 -4.74 1.82
CA ASN A 65 20.03 -3.72 2.69
C ASN A 65 19.13 -3.31 3.86
N ALA A 66 17.89 -3.78 3.93
CA ALA A 66 16.90 -3.39 4.92
C ALA A 66 17.07 -4.17 6.25
N LYS A 67 18.23 -4.05 6.89
CA LYS A 67 18.64 -4.87 8.05
C LYS A 67 17.75 -4.71 9.28
N ASN A 68 17.12 -3.56 9.46
CA ASN A 68 16.27 -3.26 10.61
C ASN A 68 14.78 -3.49 10.33
N LEU A 69 14.41 -3.67 9.06
CA LEU A 69 13.02 -3.83 8.65
C LEU A 69 12.45 -5.15 9.19
N LYS A 70 11.31 -5.10 9.86
CA LYS A 70 10.61 -6.23 10.46
C LYS A 70 9.28 -6.53 9.79
N VAL A 71 8.63 -5.49 9.26
CA VAL A 71 7.28 -5.62 8.72
C VAL A 71 7.05 -4.68 7.54
N ILE A 72 6.34 -5.19 6.53
CA ILE A 72 5.79 -4.42 5.42
C ILE A 72 4.27 -4.53 5.50
N GLY A 73 3.57 -3.41 5.65
CA GLY A 73 2.12 -3.33 5.60
C GLY A 73 1.65 -2.73 4.29
N ARG A 74 0.92 -3.51 3.48
CA ARG A 74 0.31 -2.99 2.25
C ARG A 74 -1.17 -2.69 2.47
N ALA A 75 -1.55 -1.42 2.33
CA ALA A 75 -2.96 -1.01 2.35
C ALA A 75 -3.63 -1.36 1.01
N GLY A 76 -4.05 -2.61 0.89
CA GLY A 76 -4.69 -3.21 -0.29
C GLY A 76 -4.76 -4.73 -0.20
N ILE A 77 -5.45 -5.35 -1.15
CA ILE A 77 -5.70 -6.80 -1.16
C ILE A 77 -4.48 -7.56 -1.71
N GLY A 78 -4.02 -7.22 -2.90
CA GLY A 78 -2.87 -7.89 -3.52
C GLY A 78 -1.56 -7.51 -2.84
N VAL A 79 -0.51 -8.28 -3.08
CA VAL A 79 0.87 -8.02 -2.63
C VAL A 79 1.87 -8.19 -3.78
N ASP A 80 1.39 -8.08 -5.01
CA ASP A 80 2.14 -8.25 -6.25
C ASP A 80 3.29 -7.25 -6.45
N ASN A 81 3.26 -6.14 -5.74
CA ASN A 81 4.34 -5.15 -5.72
C ASN A 81 5.40 -5.40 -4.63
N VAL A 82 5.32 -6.52 -3.89
CA VAL A 82 6.29 -6.94 -2.88
C VAL A 82 6.85 -8.32 -3.24
N ASP A 83 8.16 -8.47 -3.26
CA ASP A 83 8.81 -9.78 -3.37
C ASP A 83 8.68 -10.52 -2.02
N VAL A 84 7.55 -11.22 -1.86
CA VAL A 84 7.22 -11.94 -0.61
C VAL A 84 8.23 -13.05 -0.30
N PRO A 85 8.70 -13.86 -1.28
CA PRO A 85 9.76 -14.83 -1.03
C PRO A 85 11.04 -14.20 -0.48
N ALA A 86 11.49 -13.08 -1.06
CA ALA A 86 12.66 -12.35 -0.58
C ALA A 86 12.45 -11.75 0.81
N ALA A 87 11.27 -11.19 1.09
CA ALA A 87 10.92 -10.69 2.42
C ALA A 87 10.96 -11.81 3.46
N THR A 88 10.39 -12.97 3.15
CA THR A 88 10.42 -14.15 4.02
C THR A 88 11.84 -14.61 4.30
N ALA A 89 12.68 -14.67 3.27
CA ALA A 89 14.09 -15.07 3.42
C ALA A 89 14.89 -14.12 4.31
N THR A 90 14.52 -12.85 4.37
CA THR A 90 15.13 -11.83 5.26
C THR A 90 14.44 -11.69 6.61
N GLY A 91 13.41 -12.50 6.90
CA GLY A 91 12.66 -12.48 8.15
C GLY A 91 11.67 -11.30 8.27
N VAL A 92 11.32 -10.67 7.17
CA VAL A 92 10.36 -9.56 7.11
C VAL A 92 8.94 -10.08 6.92
N VAL A 93 8.03 -9.70 7.80
CA VAL A 93 6.61 -10.06 7.71
C VAL A 93 5.91 -9.15 6.71
N VAL A 94 5.17 -9.74 5.77
CA VAL A 94 4.33 -8.98 4.82
C VAL A 94 2.86 -9.12 5.21
N MET A 95 2.20 -7.99 5.39
CA MET A 95 0.78 -7.89 5.79
C MET A 95 -0.01 -7.13 4.73
N ASN A 96 -1.27 -7.47 4.57
CA ASN A 96 -2.20 -6.81 3.67
C ASN A 96 -3.54 -6.52 4.34
N THR A 97 -4.47 -5.86 3.60
CA THR A 97 -5.86 -5.62 4.05
C THR A 97 -6.81 -6.41 3.15
N PRO A 98 -7.02 -7.72 3.41
CA PRO A 98 -7.58 -8.65 2.43
C PRO A 98 -9.04 -8.39 2.04
N PHE A 99 -9.82 -7.67 2.85
CA PHE A 99 -11.25 -7.45 2.61
C PHE A 99 -11.63 -5.97 2.46
N GLY A 100 -10.65 -5.07 2.35
CA GLY A 100 -10.86 -3.62 2.44
C GLY A 100 -11.76 -3.00 1.37
N ASN A 101 -11.85 -3.58 0.17
CA ASN A 101 -12.65 -3.07 -0.95
C ASN A 101 -13.41 -4.15 -1.73
N SER A 102 -13.58 -5.35 -1.19
CA SER A 102 -14.18 -6.48 -1.90
C SER A 102 -15.61 -6.20 -2.35
N ILE A 103 -16.44 -5.65 -1.46
CA ILE A 103 -17.83 -5.29 -1.76
C ILE A 103 -17.88 -4.18 -2.82
N THR A 104 -17.15 -3.10 -2.62
CA THR A 104 -17.12 -1.96 -3.55
C THR A 104 -16.66 -2.40 -4.95
N THR A 105 -15.66 -3.27 -5.04
CA THR A 105 -15.18 -3.80 -6.32
C THR A 105 -16.24 -4.69 -6.98
N ALA A 106 -16.91 -5.54 -6.22
CA ALA A 106 -17.98 -6.40 -6.74
C ALA A 106 -19.16 -5.56 -7.25
N GLU A 107 -19.62 -4.59 -6.48
CA GLU A 107 -20.71 -3.66 -6.89
C GLU A 107 -20.35 -2.91 -8.17
N HIS A 108 -19.14 -2.37 -8.23
CA HIS A 108 -18.67 -1.68 -9.45
C HIS A 108 -18.62 -2.61 -10.66
N THR A 109 -18.15 -3.84 -10.48
CA THR A 109 -18.13 -4.86 -11.55
C THR A 109 -19.53 -5.15 -12.07
N VAL A 110 -20.49 -5.37 -11.19
CA VAL A 110 -21.90 -5.61 -11.58
C VAL A 110 -22.49 -4.38 -12.26
N ALA A 111 -22.26 -3.18 -11.74
CA ALA A 111 -22.73 -1.93 -12.34
C ALA A 111 -22.18 -1.74 -13.76
N MET A 112 -20.89 -2.00 -13.98
CA MET A 112 -20.26 -1.92 -15.30
C MET A 112 -20.81 -2.98 -16.26
N LEU A 113 -21.03 -4.22 -15.78
CA LEU A 113 -21.63 -5.30 -16.57
C LEU A 113 -23.03 -4.91 -17.06
N MET A 114 -23.87 -4.41 -16.15
CA MET A 114 -25.24 -3.99 -16.49
C MET A 114 -25.24 -2.76 -17.40
N SER A 115 -24.36 -1.82 -17.16
CA SER A 115 -24.21 -0.63 -18.02
C SER A 115 -23.82 -0.99 -19.44
N LEU A 116 -22.89 -1.94 -19.61
CA LEU A 116 -22.47 -2.44 -20.91
C LEU A 116 -23.60 -3.21 -21.61
N ALA A 117 -24.24 -4.15 -20.91
CA ALA A 117 -25.31 -4.99 -21.45
C ALA A 117 -26.51 -4.18 -21.95
N ARG A 118 -26.82 -3.06 -21.32
CA ARG A 118 -27.95 -2.19 -21.67
C ARG A 118 -27.52 -0.92 -22.42
N GLN A 119 -26.26 -0.78 -22.77
CA GLN A 119 -25.71 0.40 -23.46
C GLN A 119 -26.13 1.74 -22.80
N ILE A 120 -26.09 1.79 -21.47
CA ILE A 120 -26.62 2.92 -20.69
C ILE A 120 -26.00 4.26 -21.10
N PRO A 121 -24.68 4.41 -21.31
CA PRO A 121 -24.07 5.65 -21.74
C PRO A 121 -24.63 6.14 -23.09
N GLN A 122 -24.80 5.24 -24.05
CA GLN A 122 -25.34 5.57 -25.38
C GLN A 122 -26.82 5.96 -25.30
N ALA A 123 -27.60 5.18 -24.52
CA ALA A 123 -29.01 5.48 -24.31
C ALA A 123 -29.20 6.84 -23.63
N ASN A 124 -28.40 7.16 -22.63
CA ASN A 124 -28.42 8.45 -21.97
C ASN A 124 -28.07 9.60 -22.94
N ALA A 125 -27.00 9.44 -23.72
CA ALA A 125 -26.60 10.44 -24.70
C ALA A 125 -27.68 10.70 -25.75
N SER A 126 -28.31 9.64 -26.31
CA SER A 126 -29.36 9.78 -27.30
C SER A 126 -30.62 10.47 -26.72
N THR A 127 -31.00 10.16 -25.49
CA THR A 127 -32.16 10.77 -24.83
C THR A 127 -31.95 12.26 -24.59
N HIS A 128 -30.74 12.69 -24.26
CA HIS A 128 -30.41 14.09 -24.06
C HIS A 128 -30.21 14.88 -25.37
N ALA A 129 -29.93 14.20 -26.46
CA ALA A 129 -29.77 14.83 -27.77
C ALA A 129 -31.10 15.11 -28.50
N GLY A 130 -32.19 14.50 -28.09
CA GLY A 130 -33.54 14.61 -28.68
C GLY A 130 -33.79 13.54 -29.74
#